data_bf07c3a830873256b75b69a033a1d95a
#
_entry.id   bf07c3a830873256b75b69a033a1d95a
#
_cell.length_a   1.000
_cell.length_b   1.000
_cell.length_c   1.000
_cell.angle_alpha   90.00
_cell.angle_beta   90.00
_cell.angle_gamma   90.00
#
_symmetry.space_group_name_H-M   'P 1'
#
loop_
_entity.id
_entity.type
_entity.pdbx_description
1 polymer ?
#
loop_
_entity_poly.entity_id
_entity_poly.type
_entity_poly.pdbx_seq_one_letter_code
_entity_poly.pdbx_strand_id
1 'polypeptide(L)'
;MRRATLHGSDQSLRSIRRMIFALSFITITGGAILAQDATAPSVPVQDGAPAQDGVPVQDANTTREYRNTLRAIVDPQPLLADHPEFFEPIIERGRFEAPPIIDDPSGDLSVRAWRFSYNARGIIEMPNRIRADQTAIIMVHPWAIDDDWGWKSPQPNGVADFCTPEKNKLAARHTKEVIDPFLKRYRDDVAFVMYSLPGPADPIRTKVYRSFGKTPTAQERSAGERELRKRLADFDYRGEPLPDRLTLGPQQPVADYFRQFPGLDAGARFNNEGFWSLPIPVSTSIDVKPNDVVIFDDEGYPPLRDFLKANKVKHVLLTGYATDMCYCRTTAGYENLSKDFNVFLVADASLATFPANSTPRFAVNAAISFASLNQLITQVSWVHPIGESKTRSEAAAGAK
;
A
#
# COMPACT_ATOMS: atom_id res chain seq x y z
N MET A 1 -27.86 -46.74 -32.17
CA MET A 1 -28.84 -45.65 -31.93
C MET A 1 -29.06 -45.43 -30.46
N ARG A 2 -28.52 -44.36 -29.89
CA ARG A 2 -29.03 -43.61 -28.75
C ARG A 2 -28.05 -42.44 -28.54
N ARG A 3 -28.54 -41.24 -28.81
CA ARG A 3 -27.86 -39.96 -28.54
C ARG A 3 -27.89 -39.67 -27.05
N ALA A 4 -26.78 -39.37 -26.44
CA ALA A 4 -26.72 -38.75 -25.10
C ALA A 4 -26.34 -37.29 -25.28
N THR A 5 -27.23 -36.42 -24.89
CA THR A 5 -27.10 -34.96 -24.82
C THR A 5 -26.24 -34.60 -23.62
N LEU A 6 -25.11 -33.91 -23.89
CA LEU A 6 -24.31 -33.22 -22.87
C LEU A 6 -24.87 -31.81 -22.68
N HIS A 7 -25.52 -31.60 -21.55
CA HIS A 7 -25.78 -30.28 -20.97
C HIS A 7 -24.92 -30.17 -19.73
N GLY A 8 -24.10 -29.16 -19.69
CA GLY A 8 -23.36 -28.86 -18.46
C GLY A 8 -22.23 -27.89 -18.62
N SER A 9 -22.41 -26.72 -18.05
CA SER A 9 -21.44 -25.77 -17.51
C SER A 9 -20.85 -24.72 -18.45
N ASP A 10 -21.66 -23.70 -18.70
CA ASP A 10 -21.22 -22.41 -19.23
C ASP A 10 -21.39 -21.31 -18.16
N GLN A 11 -20.90 -21.54 -16.95
CA GLN A 11 -20.92 -20.54 -15.86
C GLN A 11 -19.54 -20.08 -15.38
N SER A 12 -18.46 -20.74 -15.76
CA SER A 12 -17.12 -20.35 -15.28
C SER A 12 -16.47 -19.22 -16.08
N LEU A 13 -16.95 -18.92 -17.28
CA LEU A 13 -16.36 -17.91 -18.16
C LEU A 13 -16.89 -16.48 -17.96
N ARG A 14 -17.89 -16.30 -17.10
CA ARG A 14 -18.47 -14.96 -16.87
C ARG A 14 -17.81 -14.15 -15.75
N SER A 15 -17.04 -14.78 -14.87
CA SER A 15 -16.35 -14.10 -13.75
C SER A 15 -15.10 -13.37 -14.21
N ILE A 16 -14.38 -13.91 -15.19
CA ILE A 16 -13.10 -13.35 -15.65
C ILE A 16 -13.27 -12.04 -16.46
N ARG A 17 -14.45 -11.80 -17.03
CA ARG A 17 -14.68 -10.61 -17.86
C ARG A 17 -14.95 -9.31 -17.11
N ARG A 18 -15.01 -9.29 -15.79
CA ARG A 18 -15.32 -8.07 -15.02
C ARG A 18 -14.12 -7.35 -14.43
N MET A 19 -12.91 -7.91 -14.54
CA MET A 19 -11.68 -7.25 -14.07
C MET A 19 -10.99 -6.38 -15.13
N ILE A 20 -11.51 -6.37 -16.36
CA ILE A 20 -11.02 -5.50 -17.43
C ILE A 20 -11.96 -4.30 -17.52
N PHE A 21 -11.68 -3.24 -16.75
CA PHE A 21 -12.16 -1.88 -17.01
C PHE A 21 -11.81 -0.94 -15.87
N ALA A 22 -11.32 0.22 -16.14
CA ALA A 22 -11.43 1.17 -17.22
C ALA A 22 -10.17 2.06 -17.23
N LEU A 23 -9.37 1.92 -18.26
CA LEU A 23 -8.51 3.01 -18.68
C LEU A 23 -9.36 3.98 -19.49
N SER A 24 -9.99 4.93 -18.82
CA SER A 24 -10.55 6.10 -19.50
C SER A 24 -9.39 7.00 -19.91
N PHE A 25 -9.09 7.01 -21.20
CA PHE A 25 -8.24 8.01 -21.83
C PHE A 25 -8.89 9.38 -21.70
N ILE A 26 -8.34 10.23 -20.85
CA ILE A 26 -8.58 11.67 -20.93
C ILE A 26 -7.66 12.19 -22.03
N THR A 27 -8.22 12.49 -23.18
CA THR A 27 -7.58 13.25 -24.25
C THR A 27 -7.40 14.68 -23.75
N ILE A 28 -6.18 15.04 -23.40
CA ILE A 28 -5.81 16.42 -23.12
C ILE A 28 -5.56 17.09 -24.48
N THR A 29 -6.52 17.88 -24.95
CA THR A 29 -6.32 18.82 -26.04
C THR A 29 -5.39 19.93 -25.57
N GLY A 30 -4.25 20.06 -26.25
CA GLY A 30 -3.24 21.07 -25.98
C GLY A 30 -3.78 22.48 -26.21
N GLY A 31 -3.92 23.24 -25.15
CA GLY A 31 -4.06 24.69 -25.18
C GLY A 31 -2.73 25.31 -24.75
N ALA A 32 -2.12 26.07 -25.66
CA ALA A 32 -0.93 26.86 -25.36
C ALA A 32 -1.29 27.95 -24.34
N ILE A 33 -0.72 27.87 -23.16
CA ILE A 33 -0.82 28.92 -22.13
C ILE A 33 0.45 29.79 -22.25
N LEU A 34 0.24 31.03 -22.61
CA LEU A 34 1.24 32.09 -22.57
C LEU A 34 1.66 32.33 -21.13
N ALA A 35 2.96 32.29 -20.89
CA ALA A 35 3.55 32.65 -19.61
C ALA A 35 3.33 34.15 -19.34
N GLN A 36 2.54 34.47 -18.34
CA GLN A 36 2.54 35.79 -17.72
C GLN A 36 3.41 35.74 -16.46
N ASP A 37 4.42 36.59 -16.44
CA ASP A 37 5.24 36.89 -15.26
C ASP A 37 4.33 37.49 -14.17
N ALA A 38 3.93 36.66 -13.20
CA ALA A 38 3.28 37.12 -12.00
C ALA A 38 4.27 37.02 -10.84
N THR A 39 4.81 38.17 -10.43
CA THR A 39 5.46 38.33 -9.14
C THR A 39 4.50 37.96 -8.02
N ALA A 40 4.72 36.82 -7.39
CA ALA A 40 3.93 36.35 -6.27
C ALA A 40 4.15 37.24 -5.04
N PRO A 41 3.09 37.62 -4.31
CA PRO A 41 3.24 38.36 -3.06
C PRO A 41 3.90 37.48 -2.00
N SER A 42 4.89 38.06 -1.30
CA SER A 42 5.53 37.45 -0.13
C SER A 42 4.49 37.30 0.99
N VAL A 43 4.32 36.07 1.49
CA VAL A 43 3.50 35.79 2.67
C VAL A 43 4.20 36.37 3.90
N PRO A 44 3.57 37.24 4.69
CA PRO A 44 4.20 37.76 5.89
C PRO A 44 4.34 36.68 6.94
N VAL A 45 5.57 36.48 7.42
CA VAL A 45 5.85 35.66 8.61
C VAL A 45 5.45 36.50 9.83
N GLN A 46 4.44 36.06 10.57
CA GLN A 46 4.10 36.67 11.86
C GLN A 46 4.75 35.89 13.00
N ASP A 47 5.64 36.56 13.73
CA ASP A 47 6.09 36.11 15.04
C ASP A 47 4.97 36.35 16.06
N GLY A 48 4.34 35.29 16.54
CA GLY A 48 3.27 35.37 17.54
C GLY A 48 3.23 34.15 18.46
N ALA A 49 3.22 34.41 19.76
CA ALA A 49 3.14 33.42 20.83
C ALA A 49 1.88 32.54 20.77
N PRO A 50 1.91 31.33 21.35
CA PRO A 50 0.81 30.37 21.22
C PRO A 50 -0.38 30.74 22.11
N ALA A 51 -1.56 30.90 21.49
CA ALA A 51 -2.82 30.88 22.21
C ALA A 51 -3.28 29.41 22.35
N GLN A 52 -3.41 28.95 23.58
CA GLN A 52 -4.05 27.69 23.93
C GLN A 52 -5.56 27.94 23.95
N ASP A 53 -6.24 27.56 22.87
CA ASP A 53 -7.71 27.43 22.90
C ASP A 53 -8.05 25.97 22.62
N GLY A 54 -8.73 25.33 23.56
CA GLY A 54 -9.17 23.94 23.48
C GLY A 54 -10.11 23.72 22.29
N VAL A 55 -9.76 22.77 21.45
CA VAL A 55 -10.56 22.38 20.28
C VAL A 55 -11.75 21.54 20.75
N PRO A 56 -13.01 21.93 20.47
CA PRO A 56 -14.19 21.14 20.84
C PRO A 56 -14.19 19.80 20.09
N VAL A 57 -14.60 18.73 20.77
CA VAL A 57 -14.90 17.43 20.15
C VAL A 57 -15.99 17.64 19.12
N GLN A 58 -15.71 17.41 17.85
CA GLN A 58 -16.60 17.73 16.74
C GLN A 58 -17.29 16.49 16.16
N ASP A 59 -18.59 16.65 15.84
CA ASP A 59 -19.38 15.75 15.02
C ASP A 59 -18.69 15.54 13.65
N ALA A 60 -18.53 14.27 13.26
CA ALA A 60 -17.79 13.86 12.06
C ALA A 60 -18.42 14.33 10.73
N ASN A 61 -19.58 14.99 10.77
CA ASN A 61 -20.35 15.37 9.58
C ASN A 61 -20.39 16.88 9.27
N THR A 62 -19.68 17.72 10.04
CA THR A 62 -19.70 19.17 9.82
C THR A 62 -18.41 19.68 9.23
N THR A 63 -18.51 20.42 8.13
CA THR A 63 -17.39 21.19 7.57
C THR A 63 -16.94 22.23 8.60
N ARG A 64 -15.64 22.34 8.82
CA ARG A 64 -15.06 23.33 9.74
C ARG A 64 -14.10 24.26 9.03
N GLU A 65 -13.94 25.46 9.52
CA GLU A 65 -12.83 26.30 9.15
C GLU A 65 -11.55 25.82 9.80
N TYR A 66 -10.47 25.80 9.03
CA TYR A 66 -9.13 25.43 9.48
C TYR A 66 -8.18 26.59 9.22
N ARG A 67 -7.55 27.10 10.28
CA ARG A 67 -6.56 28.17 10.16
C ARG A 67 -5.23 27.58 9.71
N ASN A 68 -4.94 27.69 8.43
CA ASN A 68 -3.71 27.17 7.83
C ASN A 68 -2.54 28.15 8.06
N THR A 69 -1.93 28.11 9.23
CA THR A 69 -0.75 28.92 9.56
C THR A 69 0.49 28.04 9.44
N LEU A 70 1.28 28.26 8.38
CA LEU A 70 2.52 27.54 8.16
C LEU A 70 3.65 28.18 8.96
N ARG A 71 4.39 27.37 9.71
CA ARG A 71 5.60 27.75 10.45
C ARG A 71 6.81 27.07 9.81
N ALA A 72 7.84 27.84 9.44
CA ALA A 72 9.08 27.26 8.95
C ALA A 72 9.73 26.38 10.02
N ILE A 73 10.18 25.19 9.64
CA ILE A 73 10.95 24.30 10.51
C ILE A 73 12.43 24.67 10.37
N VAL A 74 13.03 25.05 11.49
CA VAL A 74 14.47 25.38 11.53
C VAL A 74 15.24 24.06 11.61
N ASP A 75 16.28 23.93 10.80
CA ASP A 75 17.15 22.74 10.73
C ASP A 75 16.38 21.41 10.66
N PRO A 76 15.54 21.23 9.62
CA PRO A 76 14.70 20.05 9.53
C PRO A 76 15.55 18.78 9.35
N GLN A 77 15.25 17.76 10.12
CA GLN A 77 15.87 16.45 9.94
C GLN A 77 15.41 15.82 8.62
N PRO A 78 16.27 15.07 7.92
CA PRO A 78 15.88 14.37 6.70
C PRO A 78 14.70 13.44 6.96
N LEU A 79 13.78 13.37 6.00
CA LEU A 79 12.70 12.37 6.02
C LEU A 79 13.24 11.02 5.53
N LEU A 80 12.67 9.91 6.01
CA LEU A 80 13.06 8.54 5.64
C LEU A 80 14.52 8.20 5.98
N ALA A 81 15.08 8.80 7.01
CA ALA A 81 16.48 8.57 7.40
C ALA A 81 16.68 7.34 8.30
N ASP A 82 15.61 6.75 8.84
CA ASP A 82 15.70 5.64 9.78
C ASP A 82 16.14 4.31 9.13
N HIS A 83 15.94 4.17 7.82
CA HIS A 83 16.26 2.96 7.05
C HIS A 83 17.05 3.29 5.77
N PRO A 84 18.28 3.83 5.90
CA PRO A 84 19.06 4.27 4.75
C PRO A 84 19.48 3.14 3.80
N GLU A 85 19.38 1.89 4.23
CA GLU A 85 19.59 0.70 3.41
C GLU A 85 18.46 0.45 2.40
N PHE A 86 17.27 1.02 2.65
CA PHE A 86 16.10 0.90 1.77
C PHE A 86 15.73 2.21 1.10
N PHE A 87 15.99 3.36 1.74
CA PHE A 87 15.51 4.65 1.30
C PHE A 87 16.64 5.68 1.18
N GLU A 88 16.56 6.51 0.15
CA GLU A 88 17.33 7.74 0.13
C GLU A 88 16.65 8.77 1.02
N PRO A 89 17.33 9.30 2.05
CA PRO A 89 16.78 10.35 2.88
C PRO A 89 16.40 11.59 2.07
N ILE A 90 15.23 12.14 2.30
CA ILE A 90 14.75 13.35 1.62
C ILE A 90 15.30 14.55 2.36
N ILE A 91 16.28 15.24 1.74
CA ILE A 91 16.94 16.43 2.25
C ILE A 91 16.31 17.67 1.60
N GLU A 92 15.07 17.99 1.97
CA GLU A 92 14.41 19.22 1.52
C GLU A 92 14.59 20.30 2.58
N ARG A 93 15.07 21.48 2.17
CA ARG A 93 15.29 22.61 3.09
C ARG A 93 14.01 23.44 3.32
N GLY A 94 13.16 23.54 2.32
CA GLY A 94 11.87 24.18 2.43
C GLY A 94 10.90 23.28 3.19
N ARG A 95 10.88 23.37 4.52
CA ARG A 95 10.04 22.55 5.39
C ARG A 95 9.17 23.45 6.26
N PHE A 96 7.90 23.14 6.31
CA PHE A 96 6.90 23.92 7.04
C PHE A 96 6.01 23.02 7.88
N GLU A 97 5.72 23.42 9.09
CA GLU A 97 4.76 22.75 9.95
C GLU A 97 3.40 23.46 9.86
N ALA A 98 2.38 22.71 9.54
CA ALA A 98 0.97 23.12 9.65
C ALA A 98 0.41 22.67 11.01
N PRO A 99 -0.59 23.37 11.56
CA PRO A 99 -1.30 22.89 12.76
C PRO A 99 -1.94 21.51 12.52
N PRO A 100 -2.16 20.69 13.56
CA PRO A 100 -2.80 19.39 13.40
C PRO A 100 -4.23 19.53 12.87
N ILE A 101 -4.63 18.65 11.96
CA ILE A 101 -6.03 18.51 11.56
C ILE A 101 -6.77 17.56 12.48
N ILE A 102 -6.11 16.50 12.92
CA ILE A 102 -6.67 15.59 13.90
C ILE A 102 -5.86 15.76 15.19
N ASP A 103 -6.51 16.30 16.21
CA ASP A 103 -5.92 16.46 17.53
C ASP A 103 -6.90 15.93 18.58
N ASP A 104 -7.01 14.60 18.64
CA ASP A 104 -7.88 13.94 19.63
C ASP A 104 -7.20 14.02 21.02
N PRO A 105 -7.81 14.64 22.03
CA PRO A 105 -7.26 14.73 23.36
C PRO A 105 -6.99 13.36 24.01
N SER A 106 -7.73 12.32 23.59
CA SER A 106 -7.55 10.93 24.03
C SER A 106 -6.62 10.14 23.10
N GLY A 107 -6.04 10.80 22.11
CA GLY A 107 -5.14 10.15 21.15
C GLY A 107 -3.83 9.72 21.82
N ASP A 108 -3.39 8.54 21.48
CA ASP A 108 -2.19 7.85 21.97
C ASP A 108 -1.18 7.52 20.85
N LEU A 109 -1.56 7.75 19.59
CA LEU A 109 -0.66 7.69 18.44
C LEU A 109 -0.40 9.09 17.88
N SER A 110 0.88 9.40 17.67
CA SER A 110 1.32 10.57 16.91
C SER A 110 1.60 10.17 15.47
N VAL A 111 0.88 10.78 14.54
CA VAL A 111 1.00 10.52 13.10
C VAL A 111 1.36 11.81 12.38
N ARG A 112 2.65 11.94 12.04
CA ARG A 112 3.14 13.12 11.32
C ARG A 112 3.00 12.90 9.82
N ALA A 113 1.94 13.48 9.25
CA ALA A 113 1.71 13.48 7.81
C ALA A 113 2.61 14.51 7.12
N TRP A 114 3.08 14.24 5.91
CA TRP A 114 3.83 15.20 5.13
C TRP A 114 3.59 15.05 3.63
N ARG A 115 3.78 16.13 2.91
CA ARG A 115 3.69 16.17 1.46
C ARG A 115 4.45 17.34 0.90
N PHE A 116 5.07 17.17 -0.27
CA PHE A 116 5.58 18.29 -1.05
C PHE A 116 4.42 19.17 -1.55
N SER A 117 4.56 20.49 -1.38
CA SER A 117 3.60 21.48 -1.84
C SER A 117 4.27 22.46 -2.79
N TYR A 118 3.81 22.51 -4.03
CA TYR A 118 4.31 23.50 -4.99
C TYR A 118 3.99 24.94 -4.55
N ASN A 119 2.82 25.17 -3.96
CA ASN A 119 2.43 26.51 -3.47
C ASN A 119 3.32 26.98 -2.32
N ALA A 120 3.68 26.08 -1.41
CA ALA A 120 4.59 26.38 -0.31
C ALA A 120 6.07 26.34 -0.74
N ARG A 121 6.37 25.79 -1.92
CA ARG A 121 7.74 25.56 -2.42
C ARG A 121 8.58 24.72 -1.48
N GLY A 122 7.98 23.68 -0.93
CA GLY A 122 8.63 22.79 0.02
C GLY A 122 7.68 21.74 0.58
N ILE A 123 8.12 21.04 1.62
CA ILE A 123 7.33 20.01 2.28
C ILE A 123 6.53 20.64 3.41
N ILE A 124 5.22 20.39 3.41
CA ILE A 124 4.36 20.68 4.55
C ILE A 124 4.27 19.41 5.39
N GLU A 125 4.51 19.55 6.68
CA GLU A 125 4.36 18.53 7.69
C GLU A 125 3.21 18.89 8.63
N MET A 126 2.50 17.87 9.10
CA MET A 126 1.35 18.03 9.95
C MET A 126 1.35 16.97 11.06
N PRO A 127 1.62 17.35 12.29
CA PRO A 127 1.52 16.44 13.42
C PRO A 127 0.04 16.19 13.76
N ASN A 128 -0.40 14.95 13.68
CA ASN A 128 -1.73 14.56 14.10
C ASN A 128 -1.65 13.68 15.35
N ARG A 129 -2.66 13.75 16.19
CA ARG A 129 -2.83 12.89 17.33
C ARG A 129 -4.13 12.12 17.18
N ILE A 130 -4.03 10.80 17.06
CA ILE A 130 -5.15 9.89 16.78
C ILE A 130 -5.21 8.78 17.83
N ARG A 131 -6.35 8.09 17.91
CA ARG A 131 -6.56 6.97 18.82
C ARG A 131 -6.13 5.66 18.17
N ALA A 132 -5.30 4.89 18.82
CA ALA A 132 -4.86 3.58 18.38
C ALA A 132 -6.04 2.60 18.27
N ASP A 133 -6.94 2.58 19.24
CA ASP A 133 -8.14 1.72 19.23
C ASP A 133 -9.17 2.06 18.13
N GLN A 134 -8.99 3.16 17.40
CA GLN A 134 -9.76 3.54 16.20
C GLN A 134 -8.91 3.49 14.92
N THR A 135 -7.76 2.85 14.99
CA THR A 135 -6.80 2.75 13.89
C THR A 135 -6.60 1.30 13.48
N ALA A 136 -6.61 1.02 12.19
CA ALA A 136 -6.18 -0.26 11.63
C ALA A 136 -4.85 -0.10 10.89
N ILE A 137 -3.95 -1.08 11.01
CA ILE A 137 -2.79 -1.21 10.13
C ILE A 137 -3.17 -2.21 9.05
N ILE A 138 -3.07 -1.81 7.80
CA ILE A 138 -3.35 -2.69 6.65
C ILE A 138 -2.08 -2.82 5.82
N MET A 139 -1.62 -4.05 5.63
CA MET A 139 -0.53 -4.37 4.72
C MET A 139 -1.09 -4.92 3.42
N VAL A 140 -0.85 -4.21 2.34
CA VAL A 140 -1.23 -4.65 0.99
C VAL A 140 -0.20 -5.63 0.47
N HIS A 141 -0.66 -6.78 0.02
CA HIS A 141 0.10 -7.83 -0.67
C HIS A 141 1.42 -8.21 0.01
N PRO A 142 1.35 -8.80 1.22
CA PRO A 142 2.53 -9.38 1.89
C PRO A 142 2.97 -10.68 1.19
N TRP A 143 3.54 -10.57 0.01
CA TRP A 143 3.86 -11.70 -0.87
C TRP A 143 4.77 -12.73 -0.23
N ALA A 144 4.30 -13.98 -0.20
CA ALA A 144 5.09 -15.15 0.18
C ALA A 144 5.76 -15.75 -1.05
N ILE A 145 6.85 -15.15 -1.49
CA ILE A 145 7.62 -15.60 -2.66
C ILE A 145 9.06 -15.87 -2.23
N ASP A 146 9.63 -17.00 -2.66
CA ASP A 146 10.98 -17.41 -2.31
C ASP A 146 11.24 -17.50 -0.80
N ASP A 147 10.19 -17.72 -0.02
CA ASP A 147 10.22 -17.89 1.44
C ASP A 147 10.00 -19.36 1.86
N ASP A 148 9.76 -19.59 3.16
CA ASP A 148 9.63 -20.94 3.72
C ASP A 148 8.29 -21.63 3.40
N TRP A 149 7.40 -21.01 2.62
CA TRP A 149 6.21 -21.69 2.11
C TRP A 149 6.51 -22.75 1.05
N GLY A 150 7.70 -22.69 0.43
CA GLY A 150 8.25 -23.78 -0.38
C GLY A 150 8.17 -23.61 -1.88
N TRP A 151 7.58 -22.53 -2.39
CA TRP A 151 7.61 -22.24 -3.82
C TRP A 151 8.64 -21.16 -4.17
N LYS A 152 9.14 -21.19 -5.39
CA LYS A 152 10.25 -20.35 -5.85
C LYS A 152 9.90 -19.61 -7.12
N SER A 153 10.41 -18.40 -7.26
CA SER A 153 10.32 -17.68 -8.51
C SER A 153 11.08 -18.41 -9.62
N PRO A 154 10.50 -18.50 -10.84
CA PRO A 154 11.23 -19.05 -11.98
C PRO A 154 12.40 -18.14 -12.34
N GLN A 155 13.55 -18.77 -12.69
CA GLN A 155 14.73 -18.06 -13.13
C GLN A 155 14.84 -18.10 -14.67
N PRO A 156 15.28 -17.03 -15.34
CA PRO A 156 15.72 -15.72 -14.82
C PRO A 156 14.57 -14.73 -14.51
N ASN A 157 13.35 -15.09 -14.83
CA ASN A 157 12.18 -14.21 -14.73
C ASN A 157 11.58 -14.24 -13.31
N GLY A 158 10.93 -13.17 -12.91
CA GLY A 158 10.13 -13.11 -11.69
C GLY A 158 8.82 -13.91 -11.81
N VAL A 159 8.09 -13.98 -10.71
CA VAL A 159 6.81 -14.73 -10.61
C VAL A 159 5.70 -14.06 -11.38
N ALA A 160 5.66 -12.76 -11.30
CA ALA A 160 4.75 -11.92 -12.05
C ALA A 160 5.57 -10.80 -12.68
N ASP A 161 5.00 -10.06 -13.57
CA ASP A 161 5.68 -9.05 -14.37
C ASP A 161 6.42 -7.99 -13.56
N PHE A 162 6.07 -7.86 -12.29
CA PHE A 162 6.67 -6.90 -11.38
C PHE A 162 7.68 -7.49 -10.40
N CYS A 163 7.90 -8.80 -10.42
CA CYS A 163 8.75 -9.48 -9.43
C CYS A 163 10.00 -10.07 -10.08
N THR A 164 11.08 -9.31 -10.11
CA THR A 164 12.39 -9.87 -10.38
C THR A 164 12.95 -10.56 -9.13
N PRO A 165 13.89 -11.49 -9.26
CA PRO A 165 14.56 -12.14 -8.11
C PRO A 165 15.18 -11.12 -7.15
N GLU A 166 15.80 -10.07 -7.67
CA GLU A 166 16.42 -9.00 -6.88
C GLU A 166 15.36 -8.22 -6.09
N LYS A 167 14.22 -7.90 -6.73
CA LYS A 167 13.13 -7.19 -6.10
C LYS A 167 12.43 -8.03 -5.05
N ASN A 168 12.25 -9.33 -5.30
CA ASN A 168 11.71 -10.26 -4.30
C ASN A 168 12.58 -10.33 -3.05
N LYS A 169 13.92 -10.43 -3.21
CA LYS A 169 14.85 -10.42 -2.08
C LYS A 169 14.79 -9.10 -1.30
N LEU A 170 14.70 -7.98 -2.03
CA LEU A 170 14.56 -6.68 -1.40
C LEU A 170 13.25 -6.59 -0.60
N ALA A 171 12.13 -6.98 -1.18
CA ALA A 171 10.83 -6.97 -0.52
C ALA A 171 10.79 -7.88 0.71
N ALA A 172 11.39 -9.09 0.63
CA ALA A 172 11.49 -10.00 1.77
C ALA A 172 12.32 -9.40 2.92
N ARG A 173 13.47 -8.78 2.60
CA ARG A 173 14.29 -8.08 3.60
C ARG A 173 13.54 -6.91 4.21
N HIS A 174 12.93 -6.06 3.41
CA HIS A 174 12.16 -4.90 3.86
C HIS A 174 10.97 -5.33 4.74
N THR A 175 10.26 -6.38 4.36
CA THR A 175 9.19 -6.96 5.19
C THR A 175 9.71 -7.38 6.57
N LYS A 176 10.85 -8.08 6.60
CA LYS A 176 11.45 -8.60 7.84
C LYS A 176 12.09 -7.51 8.70
N GLU A 177 12.76 -6.55 8.08
CA GLU A 177 13.62 -5.57 8.77
C GLU A 177 12.84 -4.28 9.12
N VAL A 178 11.76 -3.96 8.41
CA VAL A 178 10.99 -2.72 8.59
C VAL A 178 9.53 -3.00 8.95
N ILE A 179 8.81 -3.75 8.11
CA ILE A 179 7.35 -3.90 8.28
C ILE A 179 7.01 -4.76 9.49
N ASP A 180 7.61 -5.95 9.64
CA ASP A 180 7.30 -6.84 10.78
C ASP A 180 7.62 -6.21 12.13
N PRO A 181 8.76 -5.51 12.34
CA PRO A 181 9.00 -4.72 13.55
C PRO A 181 7.96 -3.61 13.77
N PHE A 182 7.53 -2.91 12.71
CA PHE A 182 6.47 -1.92 12.80
C PHE A 182 5.15 -2.54 13.24
N LEU A 183 4.74 -3.66 12.65
CA LEU A 183 3.53 -4.38 13.05
C LEU A 183 3.60 -4.85 14.51
N LYS A 184 4.71 -5.43 14.93
CA LYS A 184 4.93 -5.90 16.31
C LYS A 184 4.83 -4.78 17.34
N ARG A 185 5.34 -3.59 16.97
CA ARG A 185 5.33 -2.44 17.88
C ARG A 185 3.93 -1.93 18.19
N TYR A 186 3.03 -1.92 17.18
CA TYR A 186 1.72 -1.27 17.29
C TYR A 186 0.55 -2.26 17.40
N ARG A 187 0.80 -3.55 17.22
CA ARG A 187 -0.23 -4.59 17.14
C ARG A 187 -1.20 -4.60 18.31
N ASP A 188 -0.66 -4.46 19.51
CA ASP A 188 -1.45 -4.56 20.75
C ASP A 188 -2.22 -3.28 21.08
N ASP A 189 -1.87 -2.17 20.43
CA ASP A 189 -2.48 -0.86 20.65
C ASP A 189 -3.58 -0.56 19.64
N VAL A 190 -3.41 -1.01 18.37
CA VAL A 190 -4.36 -0.73 17.29
C VAL A 190 -5.56 -1.67 17.29
N ALA A 191 -6.68 -1.20 16.69
CA ALA A 191 -7.88 -2.02 16.59
C ALA A 191 -7.66 -3.32 15.80
N PHE A 192 -6.91 -3.24 14.70
CA PHE A 192 -6.61 -4.39 13.84
C PHE A 192 -5.27 -4.28 13.15
N VAL A 193 -4.60 -5.44 12.99
CA VAL A 193 -3.60 -5.67 11.96
C VAL A 193 -4.23 -6.55 10.87
N MET A 194 -4.13 -6.12 9.62
CA MET A 194 -4.82 -6.75 8.50
C MET A 194 -3.88 -6.94 7.31
N TYR A 195 -4.12 -7.99 6.53
CA TYR A 195 -3.35 -8.32 5.34
C TYR A 195 -4.28 -8.46 4.13
N SER A 196 -4.09 -7.66 3.09
CA SER A 196 -4.77 -7.82 1.82
C SER A 196 -4.05 -8.87 0.98
N LEU A 197 -4.77 -9.89 0.55
CA LEU A 197 -4.24 -10.99 -0.26
C LEU A 197 -4.96 -11.01 -1.62
N PRO A 198 -4.25 -11.34 -2.71
CA PRO A 198 -4.85 -11.40 -4.03
C PRO A 198 -5.85 -12.55 -4.15
N GLY A 199 -6.84 -12.37 -5.03
CA GLY A 199 -7.84 -13.37 -5.37
C GLY A 199 -9.00 -13.50 -4.38
N PRO A 200 -9.88 -14.48 -4.60
CA PRO A 200 -11.05 -14.74 -3.77
C PRO A 200 -10.69 -15.41 -2.46
N ALA A 201 -11.61 -15.40 -1.51
CA ALA A 201 -11.57 -16.28 -0.36
C ALA A 201 -11.60 -17.75 -0.85
N ASP A 202 -10.60 -18.51 -0.49
CA ASP A 202 -10.47 -19.91 -0.88
C ASP A 202 -10.51 -20.85 0.34
N PRO A 203 -10.86 -22.13 0.14
CA PRO A 203 -11.00 -23.08 1.24
C PRO A 203 -9.73 -23.36 2.02
N ILE A 204 -8.54 -23.09 1.45
CA ILE A 204 -7.25 -23.34 2.11
C ILE A 204 -6.90 -22.17 3.02
N ARG A 205 -6.83 -20.95 2.46
CA ARG A 205 -6.45 -19.74 3.25
C ARG A 205 -7.46 -19.43 4.34
N THR A 206 -8.77 -19.70 4.14
CA THR A 206 -9.80 -19.55 5.16
C THR A 206 -9.72 -20.56 6.31
N LYS A 207 -8.93 -21.61 6.19
CA LYS A 207 -8.53 -22.48 7.31
C LYS A 207 -7.32 -21.92 8.07
N VAL A 208 -6.41 -21.21 7.37
CA VAL A 208 -5.18 -20.69 7.94
C VAL A 208 -5.41 -19.37 8.67
N TYR A 209 -6.15 -18.46 8.06
CA TYR A 209 -6.29 -17.08 8.50
C TYR A 209 -7.70 -16.74 8.97
N ARG A 210 -7.79 -15.82 9.93
CA ARG A 210 -9.04 -15.16 10.27
C ARG A 210 -9.45 -14.23 9.13
N SER A 211 -10.72 -14.23 8.77
CA SER A 211 -11.35 -13.30 7.83
C SER A 211 -12.55 -12.61 8.49
N PHE A 212 -13.28 -11.74 7.76
CA PHE A 212 -14.42 -11.01 8.32
C PHE A 212 -15.52 -11.94 8.88
N GLY A 213 -15.74 -13.09 8.26
CA GLY A 213 -16.81 -14.03 8.64
C GLY A 213 -16.35 -15.27 9.39
N LYS A 214 -15.03 -15.51 9.53
CA LYS A 214 -14.52 -16.76 10.09
C LYS A 214 -13.23 -16.57 10.89
N THR A 215 -13.20 -17.19 12.07
CA THR A 215 -11.97 -17.39 12.85
C THR A 215 -11.67 -18.87 12.92
N PRO A 216 -10.60 -19.36 12.27
CA PRO A 216 -10.26 -20.78 12.28
C PRO A 216 -9.77 -21.22 13.66
N THR A 217 -10.11 -22.47 14.02
CA THR A 217 -9.56 -23.15 15.19
C THR A 217 -8.06 -23.46 14.98
N ALA A 218 -7.33 -23.75 16.07
CA ALA A 218 -5.93 -24.18 15.96
C ALA A 218 -5.75 -25.43 15.09
N GLN A 219 -6.70 -26.38 15.18
CA GLN A 219 -6.69 -27.61 14.38
C GLN A 219 -6.90 -27.32 12.89
N GLU A 220 -7.90 -26.47 12.54
CA GLU A 220 -8.13 -26.05 11.16
C GLU A 220 -6.90 -25.33 10.59
N ARG A 221 -6.29 -24.45 11.39
CA ARG A 221 -5.08 -23.71 11.00
C ARG A 221 -3.94 -24.65 10.64
N SER A 222 -3.59 -25.58 11.54
CA SER A 222 -2.51 -26.55 11.26
C SER A 222 -2.81 -27.45 10.05
N ALA A 223 -4.08 -27.81 9.84
CA ALA A 223 -4.49 -28.58 8.66
C ALA A 223 -4.37 -27.73 7.37
N GLY A 224 -4.85 -26.49 7.42
CA GLY A 224 -4.77 -25.54 6.32
C GLY A 224 -3.34 -25.22 5.91
N GLU A 225 -2.43 -25.02 6.87
CA GLU A 225 -1.01 -24.79 6.61
C GLU A 225 -0.33 -25.97 5.87
N ARG A 226 -0.63 -27.20 6.26
CA ARG A 226 -0.10 -28.37 5.55
C ARG A 226 -0.63 -28.48 4.12
N GLU A 227 -1.93 -28.22 3.94
CA GLU A 227 -2.58 -28.21 2.63
C GLU A 227 -2.01 -27.10 1.74
N LEU A 228 -1.82 -25.90 2.30
CA LEU A 228 -1.24 -24.76 1.62
C LEU A 228 0.20 -25.03 1.15
N ARG A 229 1.06 -25.53 2.07
CA ARG A 229 2.45 -25.91 1.70
C ARG A 229 2.48 -26.93 0.57
N LYS A 230 1.64 -27.95 0.64
CA LYS A 230 1.54 -28.93 -0.44
C LYS A 230 1.11 -28.29 -1.76
N ARG A 231 0.09 -27.44 -1.74
CA ARG A 231 -0.42 -26.77 -2.95
C ARG A 231 0.62 -25.86 -3.60
N LEU A 232 1.42 -25.16 -2.79
CA LEU A 232 2.47 -24.28 -3.29
C LEU A 232 3.69 -25.08 -3.79
N ALA A 233 4.08 -26.13 -3.09
CA ALA A 233 5.20 -27.00 -3.51
C ALA A 233 4.91 -27.77 -4.80
N ASP A 234 3.66 -28.14 -5.02
CA ASP A 234 3.20 -28.85 -6.23
C ASP A 234 3.01 -27.92 -7.44
N PHE A 235 3.19 -26.59 -7.28
CA PHE A 235 3.00 -25.64 -8.37
C PHE A 235 4.20 -25.68 -9.32
N ASP A 236 3.90 -25.81 -10.59
CA ASP A 236 4.87 -25.76 -11.68
C ASP A 236 4.47 -24.67 -12.66
N TYR A 237 5.42 -23.80 -13.00
CA TYR A 237 5.18 -22.71 -13.95
C TYR A 237 5.05 -23.27 -15.35
N ARG A 238 3.93 -22.96 -15.97
CA ARG A 238 3.57 -23.39 -17.32
C ARG A 238 3.06 -22.21 -18.13
N GLY A 239 2.99 -22.39 -19.40
CA GLY A 239 2.48 -21.39 -20.33
C GLY A 239 3.20 -21.42 -21.67
N GLU A 240 2.75 -20.59 -22.58
CA GLU A 240 3.35 -20.47 -23.90
C GLU A 240 4.69 -19.72 -23.82
N PRO A 241 5.68 -20.05 -24.65
CA PRO A 241 6.83 -19.19 -24.86
C PRO A 241 6.40 -17.86 -25.50
N LEU A 242 7.25 -16.84 -25.36
CA LEU A 242 7.04 -15.60 -26.10
C LEU A 242 7.03 -15.87 -27.61
N PRO A 243 6.08 -15.29 -28.37
CA PRO A 243 5.97 -15.56 -29.79
C PRO A 243 7.11 -14.91 -30.58
N ASP A 244 7.68 -15.65 -31.53
CA ASP A 244 8.69 -15.12 -32.47
C ASP A 244 8.13 -14.08 -33.43
N ARG A 245 6.82 -14.09 -33.64
CA ARG A 245 6.12 -13.20 -34.58
C ARG A 245 4.86 -12.64 -33.97
N LEU A 246 4.65 -11.34 -34.14
CA LEU A 246 3.49 -10.61 -33.69
C LEU A 246 2.75 -9.97 -34.86
N THR A 247 1.43 -9.91 -34.78
CA THR A 247 0.61 -9.15 -35.69
C THR A 247 0.37 -7.77 -35.11
N LEU A 248 0.76 -6.73 -35.86
CA LEU A 248 0.61 -5.34 -35.45
C LEU A 248 -0.30 -4.61 -36.41
N GLY A 249 -1.17 -3.77 -35.93
CA GLY A 249 -2.02 -2.91 -36.74
C GLY A 249 -1.23 -1.75 -37.38
N PRO A 250 -1.66 -1.23 -38.49
CA PRO A 250 -0.94 -0.16 -39.19
C PRO A 250 -1.03 1.21 -38.50
N GLN A 251 -2.03 1.44 -37.65
CA GLN A 251 -2.28 2.75 -37.04
C GLN A 251 -1.59 2.95 -35.70
N GLN A 252 -1.48 1.89 -34.89
CA GLN A 252 -0.91 1.96 -33.55
C GLN A 252 0.02 0.77 -33.24
N PRO A 253 1.05 0.52 -34.08
CA PRO A 253 1.86 -0.70 -33.97
C PRO A 253 2.58 -0.82 -32.63
N VAL A 254 3.02 0.29 -32.02
CA VAL A 254 3.68 0.28 -30.70
C VAL A 254 2.68 -0.10 -29.61
N ALA A 255 1.50 0.48 -29.63
CA ALA A 255 0.47 0.14 -28.66
C ALA A 255 -0.02 -1.31 -28.84
N ASP A 256 -0.10 -1.79 -30.08
CA ASP A 256 -0.46 -3.18 -30.40
C ASP A 256 0.60 -4.16 -29.88
N TYR A 257 1.87 -3.79 -29.97
CA TYR A 257 2.96 -4.58 -29.41
C TYR A 257 2.79 -4.73 -27.90
N PHE A 258 2.71 -3.62 -27.16
CA PHE A 258 2.63 -3.67 -25.70
C PHE A 258 1.31 -4.27 -25.18
N ARG A 259 0.22 -4.19 -25.92
CA ARG A 259 -1.04 -4.88 -25.54
C ARG A 259 -0.93 -6.40 -25.56
N GLN A 260 0.06 -6.97 -26.24
CA GLN A 260 0.29 -8.41 -26.25
C GLN A 260 1.09 -8.88 -25.03
N PHE A 261 1.71 -7.96 -24.32
CA PHE A 261 2.46 -8.19 -23.09
C PHE A 261 1.93 -7.26 -21.99
N PRO A 262 0.66 -7.42 -21.60
CA PRO A 262 0.07 -6.57 -20.57
C PRO A 262 0.74 -6.87 -19.23
N GLY A 263 1.38 -5.91 -18.61
CA GLY A 263 2.09 -5.99 -17.34
C GLY A 263 1.52 -7.02 -16.35
N LEU A 264 0.84 -6.60 -15.31
CA LEU A 264 0.28 -7.49 -14.28
C LEU A 264 -0.67 -8.57 -14.79
N ASP A 265 -1.19 -8.41 -15.98
CA ASP A 265 -2.18 -9.32 -16.58
C ASP A 265 -1.56 -10.26 -17.64
N ALA A 266 -0.25 -10.33 -17.70
CA ALA A 266 0.44 -11.30 -18.55
C ALA A 266 0.12 -12.75 -18.15
N GLY A 267 -0.26 -12.92 -16.94
CA GLY A 267 -1.00 -13.98 -16.30
C GLY A 267 -0.75 -15.38 -16.80
N ALA A 268 -1.78 -15.99 -17.33
CA ALA A 268 -1.76 -17.42 -17.63
C ALA A 268 -1.00 -17.76 -18.91
N ARG A 269 -0.76 -16.81 -19.83
CA ARG A 269 -0.29 -17.14 -21.17
C ARG A 269 1.21 -17.44 -21.24
N PHE A 270 2.04 -16.67 -20.54
CA PHE A 270 3.49 -16.73 -20.65
C PHE A 270 4.16 -17.22 -19.37
N ASN A 271 4.29 -18.54 -19.22
CA ASN A 271 4.98 -19.22 -18.12
C ASN A 271 4.42 -19.03 -16.70
N ASN A 272 3.21 -18.49 -16.55
CA ASN A 272 2.58 -18.38 -15.24
C ASN A 272 1.13 -18.88 -15.21
N GLU A 273 0.80 -19.85 -16.08
CA GLU A 273 -0.50 -20.50 -16.09
C GLU A 273 -0.84 -21.08 -14.71
N GLY A 274 -1.98 -20.65 -14.19
CA GLY A 274 -2.46 -21.08 -12.88
C GLY A 274 -1.87 -20.33 -11.69
N PHE A 275 -0.93 -19.39 -11.89
CA PHE A 275 -0.35 -18.60 -10.81
C PHE A 275 -1.42 -17.83 -10.02
N TRP A 276 -2.30 -17.12 -10.71
CA TRP A 276 -3.34 -16.30 -10.08
C TRP A 276 -4.44 -17.10 -9.38
N SER A 277 -4.48 -18.41 -9.60
CA SER A 277 -5.37 -19.32 -8.86
C SER A 277 -4.69 -19.99 -7.67
N LEU A 278 -3.40 -19.68 -7.40
CA LEU A 278 -2.73 -20.15 -6.21
C LEU A 278 -3.27 -19.41 -4.96
N PRO A 279 -3.42 -20.14 -3.84
CA PRO A 279 -3.75 -19.54 -2.56
C PRO A 279 -2.53 -18.86 -1.95
N ILE A 280 -2.08 -17.73 -2.51
CA ILE A 280 -0.88 -17.01 -2.08
C ILE A 280 -1.04 -16.59 -0.62
N PRO A 281 -0.16 -17.04 0.30
CA PRO A 281 -0.24 -16.73 1.72
C PRO A 281 0.43 -15.42 2.09
N VAL A 282 0.29 -15.03 3.36
CA VAL A 282 1.14 -14.01 3.96
C VAL A 282 2.56 -14.53 4.07
N SER A 283 3.56 -13.69 3.77
CA SER A 283 4.99 -14.02 3.85
C SER A 283 5.38 -14.53 5.24
N THR A 284 6.24 -15.54 5.29
CA THR A 284 6.83 -16.06 6.54
C THR A 284 7.73 -15.05 7.23
N SER A 285 8.09 -13.94 6.56
CA SER A 285 8.80 -12.82 7.17
C SER A 285 7.93 -12.02 8.16
N ILE A 286 6.63 -12.31 8.23
CA ILE A 286 5.68 -11.67 9.13
C ILE A 286 5.24 -12.66 10.21
N ASP A 287 5.30 -12.23 11.46
CA ASP A 287 4.76 -12.97 12.60
C ASP A 287 3.24 -12.76 12.70
N VAL A 288 2.48 -13.49 11.86
CA VAL A 288 1.02 -13.42 11.80
C VAL A 288 0.40 -13.99 13.08
N LYS A 289 -0.45 -13.21 13.72
CA LYS A 289 -1.14 -13.63 14.95
C LYS A 289 -2.57 -14.14 14.68
N PRO A 290 -3.13 -14.96 15.59
CA PRO A 290 -4.49 -15.50 15.42
C PRO A 290 -5.59 -14.46 15.28
N ASN A 291 -5.38 -13.27 15.82
CA ASN A 291 -6.34 -12.17 15.78
C ASN A 291 -6.19 -11.28 14.54
N ASP A 292 -5.09 -11.41 13.79
CA ASP A 292 -4.90 -10.67 12.55
C ASP A 292 -5.94 -11.10 11.51
N VAL A 293 -6.36 -10.16 10.68
CA VAL A 293 -7.45 -10.38 9.74
C VAL A 293 -6.94 -10.36 8.30
N VAL A 294 -7.34 -11.33 7.50
CA VAL A 294 -7.05 -11.35 6.07
C VAL A 294 -8.22 -10.78 5.28
N ILE A 295 -7.89 -9.95 4.31
CA ILE A 295 -8.78 -9.35 3.32
C ILE A 295 -8.50 -10.06 1.99
N PHE A 296 -9.53 -10.58 1.32
CA PHE A 296 -9.40 -11.16 -0.01
C PHE A 296 -9.86 -10.15 -1.06
N ASP A 297 -8.99 -9.84 -2.03
CA ASP A 297 -9.25 -8.74 -2.95
C ASP A 297 -10.52 -8.90 -3.80
N ASP A 298 -10.86 -10.14 -4.18
CA ASP A 298 -12.05 -10.38 -5.00
C ASP A 298 -13.37 -10.28 -4.23
N GLU A 299 -13.35 -10.16 -2.90
CA GLU A 299 -14.55 -9.88 -2.11
C GLU A 299 -15.03 -8.42 -2.26
N GLY A 300 -14.16 -7.54 -2.77
CA GLY A 300 -14.44 -6.14 -3.02
C GLY A 300 -14.44 -5.28 -1.77
N TYR A 301 -14.53 -3.97 -1.98
CA TYR A 301 -14.40 -2.97 -0.92
C TYR A 301 -15.56 -2.92 0.10
N PRO A 302 -16.84 -3.11 -0.27
CA PRO A 302 -17.95 -2.96 0.68
C PRO A 302 -17.83 -3.82 1.95
N PRO A 303 -17.47 -5.12 1.91
CA PRO A 303 -17.28 -5.91 3.12
C PRO A 303 -16.18 -5.37 4.04
N LEU A 304 -15.05 -4.93 3.47
CA LEU A 304 -13.96 -4.31 4.23
C LEU A 304 -14.42 -3.01 4.91
N ARG A 305 -15.06 -2.12 4.15
CA ARG A 305 -15.60 -0.86 4.68
C ARG A 305 -16.54 -1.10 5.85
N ASP A 306 -17.49 -2.01 5.66
CA ASP A 306 -18.54 -2.29 6.63
C ASP A 306 -17.96 -2.93 7.90
N PHE A 307 -16.98 -3.82 7.76
CA PHE A 307 -16.22 -4.39 8.88
C PHE A 307 -15.48 -3.31 9.67
N LEU A 308 -14.74 -2.43 9.01
CA LEU A 308 -13.99 -1.36 9.67
C LEU A 308 -14.93 -0.37 10.37
N LYS A 309 -16.03 0.04 9.73
CA LYS A 309 -17.04 0.95 10.33
C LYS A 309 -17.73 0.32 11.54
N ALA A 310 -18.14 -0.95 11.44
CA ALA A 310 -18.78 -1.67 12.56
C ALA A 310 -17.86 -1.75 13.79
N ASN A 311 -16.54 -1.78 13.57
CA ASN A 311 -15.54 -1.79 14.62
C ASN A 311 -14.98 -0.39 14.97
N LYS A 312 -15.66 0.68 14.55
CA LYS A 312 -15.35 2.09 14.88
C LYS A 312 -13.97 2.57 14.40
N VAL A 313 -13.38 1.90 13.42
CA VAL A 313 -12.14 2.35 12.78
C VAL A 313 -12.39 3.65 12.05
N LYS A 314 -11.52 4.63 12.24
CA LYS A 314 -11.52 5.94 11.58
C LYS A 314 -10.25 6.20 10.76
N HIS A 315 -9.16 5.55 11.15
CA HIS A 315 -7.84 5.77 10.60
C HIS A 315 -7.24 4.48 10.08
N VAL A 316 -6.52 4.56 8.97
CA VAL A 316 -5.79 3.44 8.40
C VAL A 316 -4.34 3.85 8.20
N LEU A 317 -3.42 3.07 8.76
CA LEU A 317 -2.00 3.11 8.46
C LEU A 317 -1.74 2.09 7.35
N LEU A 318 -1.47 2.57 6.15
CA LEU A 318 -1.33 1.72 4.97
C LEU A 318 0.14 1.40 4.74
N THR A 319 0.46 0.11 4.63
CA THR A 319 1.81 -0.44 4.42
C THR A 319 1.81 -1.43 3.25
N GLY A 320 2.98 -1.88 2.83
CA GLY A 320 3.11 -3.00 1.86
C GLY A 320 3.41 -2.60 0.43
N TYR A 321 2.93 -3.39 -0.53
CA TYR A 321 3.41 -3.41 -1.90
C TYR A 321 2.28 -3.42 -2.94
N ALA A 322 2.53 -2.87 -4.12
CA ALA A 322 3.56 -1.90 -4.47
C ALA A 322 2.91 -0.53 -4.67
N THR A 323 3.60 0.53 -4.28
CA THR A 323 3.02 1.89 -4.26
C THR A 323 2.67 2.42 -5.65
N ASP A 324 3.27 1.89 -6.69
CA ASP A 324 2.97 2.20 -8.09
C ASP A 324 1.88 1.30 -8.71
N MET A 325 1.28 0.37 -7.94
CA MET A 325 0.30 -0.60 -8.43
C MET A 325 -0.82 -0.92 -7.42
N CYS A 326 -0.76 -2.12 -6.84
CA CYS A 326 -1.81 -2.72 -6.00
C CYS A 326 -2.12 -1.90 -4.75
N TYR A 327 -1.12 -1.28 -4.17
CA TYR A 327 -1.24 -0.38 -3.03
C TYR A 327 -2.26 0.75 -3.25
N CYS A 328 -2.42 1.19 -4.50
CA CYS A 328 -3.38 2.23 -4.86
C CYS A 328 -4.78 1.69 -5.11
N ARG A 329 -4.92 0.50 -5.72
CA ARG A 329 -6.16 0.12 -6.43
C ARG A 329 -6.79 -1.21 -6.07
N THR A 330 -6.21 -2.00 -5.17
CA THR A 330 -6.87 -3.23 -4.69
C THR A 330 -8.05 -2.94 -3.78
N THR A 331 -8.71 -3.97 -3.30
CA THR A 331 -9.80 -3.85 -2.34
C THR A 331 -9.40 -3.02 -1.14
N ALA A 332 -8.23 -3.26 -0.56
CA ALA A 332 -7.67 -2.47 0.53
C ALA A 332 -6.72 -1.35 0.05
N GLY A 333 -6.80 -0.97 -1.21
CA GLY A 333 -5.98 0.10 -1.78
C GLY A 333 -6.44 1.49 -1.36
N TYR A 334 -5.51 2.45 -1.50
CA TYR A 334 -5.75 3.84 -1.12
C TYR A 334 -7.02 4.45 -1.74
N GLU A 335 -7.26 4.22 -3.05
CA GLU A 335 -8.44 4.77 -3.75
C GLU A 335 -9.77 4.33 -3.15
N ASN A 336 -9.83 3.14 -2.58
CA ASN A 336 -11.01 2.64 -1.89
C ASN A 336 -11.09 3.17 -0.46
N LEU A 337 -10.05 2.95 0.33
CA LEU A 337 -10.03 3.30 1.75
C LEU A 337 -10.22 4.80 1.99
N SER A 338 -9.64 5.67 1.15
CA SER A 338 -9.74 7.12 1.30
C SER A 338 -11.15 7.70 1.08
N LYS A 339 -12.10 6.90 0.57
CA LYS A 339 -13.51 7.30 0.46
C LYS A 339 -14.21 7.38 1.81
N ASP A 340 -13.74 6.61 2.79
CA ASP A 340 -14.45 6.41 4.05
C ASP A 340 -13.58 6.62 5.30
N PHE A 341 -12.24 6.62 5.16
CA PHE A 341 -11.29 6.65 6.28
C PHE A 341 -10.18 7.69 6.07
N ASN A 342 -9.58 8.15 7.16
CA ASN A 342 -8.30 8.87 7.09
C ASN A 342 -7.19 7.86 6.84
N VAL A 343 -6.59 7.89 5.65
CA VAL A 343 -5.54 6.95 5.24
C VAL A 343 -4.19 7.63 5.29
N PHE A 344 -3.26 7.06 6.04
CA PHE A 344 -1.89 7.50 6.12
C PHE A 344 -0.96 6.45 5.51
N LEU A 345 -0.17 6.85 4.52
CA LEU A 345 0.88 6.00 4.00
C LEU A 345 2.05 5.97 4.98
N VAL A 346 2.43 4.77 5.38
CA VAL A 346 3.65 4.58 6.16
C VAL A 346 4.80 4.43 5.16
N ALA A 347 5.52 5.51 4.92
CA ALA A 347 6.44 5.63 3.79
C ALA A 347 7.61 4.66 3.85
N ASP A 348 8.18 4.47 5.04
CA ASP A 348 9.26 3.53 5.29
C ASP A 348 8.79 2.06 5.38
N ALA A 349 7.48 1.83 5.44
CA ALA A 349 6.87 0.52 5.39
C ALA A 349 6.22 0.19 4.03
N SER A 350 6.68 0.81 2.95
CA SER A 350 6.14 0.62 1.59
C SER A 350 7.24 0.66 0.55
N LEU A 351 7.13 -0.13 -0.51
CA LEU A 351 8.03 -0.09 -1.65
C LEU A 351 7.26 -0.04 -2.96
N ALA A 352 7.92 0.50 -3.99
CA ALA A 352 7.48 0.39 -5.37
C ALA A 352 8.05 -0.84 -6.07
N THR A 353 7.44 -1.22 -7.17
CA THR A 353 7.94 -2.27 -8.04
C THR A 353 9.04 -1.73 -8.95
N PHE A 354 8.78 -0.60 -9.56
CA PHE A 354 9.65 -0.01 -10.57
C PHE A 354 10.59 1.04 -9.95
N PRO A 355 11.84 1.16 -10.43
CA PRO A 355 12.47 0.21 -11.35
C PRO A 355 12.92 -1.08 -10.65
N ALA A 356 12.74 -2.21 -11.33
CA ALA A 356 12.97 -3.53 -10.76
C ALA A 356 14.44 -3.82 -10.38
N ASN A 357 15.38 -3.18 -11.08
CA ASN A 357 16.83 -3.41 -10.97
C ASN A 357 17.61 -2.23 -10.39
N SER A 358 16.92 -1.20 -9.92
CA SER A 358 17.61 -0.04 -9.35
C SER A 358 18.03 -0.27 -7.91
N THR A 359 18.86 0.62 -7.42
CA THR A 359 19.10 0.68 -5.99
C THR A 359 17.78 0.91 -5.26
N PRO A 360 17.56 0.27 -4.10
CA PRO A 360 16.31 0.37 -3.34
C PRO A 360 15.90 1.81 -3.07
N ARG A 361 16.86 2.66 -2.71
CA ARG A 361 16.68 4.07 -2.37
C ARG A 361 15.96 4.86 -3.46
N PHE A 362 16.46 4.76 -4.69
CA PHE A 362 15.89 5.48 -5.83
C PHE A 362 14.45 5.02 -6.13
N ALA A 363 14.22 3.71 -6.12
CA ALA A 363 12.90 3.14 -6.42
C ALA A 363 11.81 3.67 -5.49
N VAL A 364 12.09 3.79 -4.21
CA VAL A 364 11.09 4.24 -3.23
C VAL A 364 10.74 5.71 -3.41
N ASN A 365 11.73 6.57 -3.50
CA ASN A 365 11.48 8.01 -3.63
C ASN A 365 10.74 8.34 -4.92
N ALA A 366 11.11 7.72 -6.03
CA ALA A 366 10.42 7.88 -7.31
C ALA A 366 8.96 7.40 -7.22
N ALA A 367 8.72 6.27 -6.58
CA ALA A 367 7.39 5.70 -6.45
C ALA A 367 6.47 6.51 -5.54
N ILE A 368 6.98 7.01 -4.42
CA ILE A 368 6.21 7.89 -3.54
C ILE A 368 5.86 9.18 -4.26
N SER A 369 6.79 9.77 -5.00
CA SER A 369 6.54 10.95 -5.81
C SER A 369 5.51 10.68 -6.90
N PHE A 370 5.64 9.57 -7.62
CA PHE A 370 4.70 9.17 -8.67
C PHE A 370 3.30 8.92 -8.10
N ALA A 371 3.17 8.15 -7.03
CA ALA A 371 1.90 7.88 -6.38
C ALA A 371 1.28 9.17 -5.83
N SER A 372 2.08 10.02 -5.21
CA SER A 372 1.62 11.31 -4.67
C SER A 372 1.09 12.24 -5.75
N LEU A 373 1.75 12.32 -6.89
CA LEU A 373 1.35 13.19 -8.01
C LEU A 373 0.14 12.63 -8.77
N ASN A 374 0.17 11.33 -9.11
CA ASN A 374 -0.87 10.74 -9.97
C ASN A 374 -2.12 10.35 -9.20
N GLN A 375 -2.01 9.98 -7.93
CA GLN A 375 -3.11 9.54 -7.11
C GLN A 375 -3.57 10.59 -6.10
N LEU A 376 -2.93 11.76 -6.08
CA LEU A 376 -3.17 12.80 -5.07
C LEU A 376 -3.05 12.26 -3.63
N ILE A 377 -2.20 11.26 -3.44
CA ILE A 377 -1.92 10.71 -2.13
C ILE A 377 -1.14 11.75 -1.33
N THR A 378 -1.74 12.22 -0.25
CA THR A 378 -1.23 13.37 0.47
C THR A 378 -0.52 13.05 1.76
N GLN A 379 -0.62 11.79 2.21
CA GLN A 379 -0.30 11.46 3.58
C GLN A 379 0.77 10.38 3.64
N VAL A 380 1.97 10.83 3.78
CA VAL A 380 3.11 9.99 4.13
C VAL A 380 3.45 10.31 5.57
N SER A 381 3.63 9.31 6.40
CA SER A 381 3.62 9.55 7.83
C SER A 381 4.69 8.77 8.57
N TRP A 382 5.24 9.40 9.59
CA TRP A 382 5.84 8.69 10.69
C TRP A 382 4.78 8.40 11.75
N VAL A 383 4.86 7.21 12.30
CA VAL A 383 3.94 6.78 13.36
C VAL A 383 4.75 6.41 14.58
N HIS A 384 4.41 7.00 15.72
CA HIS A 384 5.01 6.63 17.01
C HIS A 384 4.02 6.88 18.16
N PRO A 385 4.14 6.14 19.27
CA PRO A 385 3.34 6.38 20.45
C PRO A 385 3.61 7.77 21.04
N ILE A 386 2.58 8.40 21.59
CA ILE A 386 2.73 9.65 22.31
C ILE A 386 3.54 9.38 23.59
N GLY A 387 4.58 10.17 23.83
CA GLY A 387 5.46 10.02 25.01
C GLY A 387 6.84 9.42 24.73
N GLU A 388 7.02 8.70 23.62
CA GLU A 388 8.34 8.15 23.24
C GLU A 388 9.27 9.14 22.50
N SER A 389 8.74 10.26 22.01
CA SER A 389 9.52 11.22 21.21
C SER A 389 10.66 11.91 21.98
N LYS A 390 10.66 11.83 23.32
CA LYS A 390 11.72 12.43 24.13
C LYS A 390 12.98 11.58 24.25
N THR A 391 12.88 10.27 24.15
CA THR A 391 14.02 9.37 24.38
C THR A 391 14.94 9.19 23.19
N ARG A 392 14.42 9.35 21.97
CA ARG A 392 15.26 9.19 20.74
C ARG A 392 16.14 10.41 20.41
N SER A 393 15.66 11.62 20.73
CA SER A 393 16.47 12.85 20.59
C SER A 393 17.68 12.87 21.53
N GLU A 394 17.54 12.29 22.74
CA GLU A 394 18.63 12.24 23.72
C GLU A 394 19.64 11.14 23.41
N ALA A 395 19.21 10.00 22.85
CA ALA A 395 20.11 8.93 22.44
C ALA A 395 21.00 9.32 21.22
N ALA A 396 20.47 10.13 20.31
CA ALA A 396 21.25 10.65 19.17
C ALA A 396 22.23 11.77 19.58
N ALA A 397 21.97 12.48 20.65
CA ALA A 397 22.85 13.54 21.18
C ALA A 397 23.98 12.98 22.06
N GLY A 398 23.85 11.76 22.60
CA GLY A 398 24.85 11.10 23.44
C GLY A 398 25.88 10.24 22.70
N ALA A 399 25.76 10.12 21.35
CA ALA A 399 26.65 9.31 20.50
C ALA A 399 27.58 10.21 19.63
N LYS A 400 28.15 11.28 20.22
CA LYS A 400 29.21 12.05 19.60
C LYS A 400 30.50 11.87 20.36
#